data_0bf800092fe932543ba566df0926b1c7
#
_entry.id   0bf800092fe932543ba566df0926b1c7
#
_cell.length_a   1.000
_cell.length_b   1.000
_cell.length_c   1.000
_cell.angle_alpha   90.00
_cell.angle_beta   90.00
_cell.angle_gamma   90.00
#
_symmetry.space_group_name_H-M   'P 1'
#
loop_
_entity.id
_entity.type
_entity.pdbx_description
1 polymer ?
#
loop_
_entity_poly.entity_id
_entity_poly.type
_entity_poly.pdbx_seq_one_letter_code
_entity_poly.pdbx_strand_id
1 'polypeptide(L)'
;DPKARAVGIEDGVTRYFDMMRPPKDRVKREWLDGRTVRVFAPANGLAPGSLYRLQHYYYHMHGFTMDSNEHLRLEDITVRSTPGHAFCMGGTQHHTLFSRVNIVAPKDDPRRVITCTADHLHIASSRGFVKLEGCEFSLGADDIMNMHDNTGPARYRSRKVLRAVNAPHYGKLPKGARIEVRNGDYSPTGFIGTVADVKPIP
;
A
#
# COMPACT_ATOMS: atom_id res chain seq x y z
N ASP A 1 7.76 10.55 18.41
CA ASP A 1 8.11 9.18 18.02
C ASP A 1 9.39 9.20 17.19
N PRO A 2 10.49 8.51 17.61
CA PRO A 2 11.73 8.47 16.86
C PRO A 2 11.62 7.81 15.46
N LYS A 3 10.49 7.14 15.18
CA LYS A 3 10.19 6.55 13.88
C LYS A 3 9.39 7.46 12.95
N ALA A 4 8.95 8.62 13.42
CA ALA A 4 8.20 9.56 12.59
C ALA A 4 9.05 10.06 11.40
N ARG A 5 8.48 10.11 10.23
CA ARG A 5 9.08 10.78 9.08
C ARG A 5 8.27 12.00 8.68
N ALA A 6 8.97 13.06 8.32
CA ALA A 6 8.35 14.27 7.82
C ALA A 6 8.13 14.15 6.31
N VAL A 7 6.94 14.51 5.86
CA VAL A 7 6.60 14.67 4.45
C VAL A 7 6.13 16.10 4.25
N GLY A 8 6.81 16.83 3.39
CA GLY A 8 6.42 18.18 3.01
C GLY A 8 5.52 18.14 1.77
N ILE A 9 4.46 18.92 1.79
CA ILE A 9 3.66 19.21 0.62
C ILE A 9 3.87 20.69 0.30
N GLU A 10 4.57 20.96 -0.77
CA GLU A 10 4.78 22.31 -1.28
C GLU A 10 4.49 22.30 -2.77
N ASP A 11 3.60 23.18 -3.24
CA ASP A 11 3.19 23.32 -4.64
C ASP A 11 2.78 22.00 -5.31
N GLY A 12 2.10 21.11 -4.59
CA GLY A 12 1.67 19.80 -5.08
C GLY A 12 2.80 18.76 -5.15
N VAL A 13 4.00 19.08 -4.68
CA VAL A 13 5.12 18.14 -4.64
C VAL A 13 5.26 17.58 -3.23
N THR A 14 5.09 16.26 -3.11
CA THR A 14 5.37 15.55 -1.85
C THR A 14 6.87 15.34 -1.71
N ARG A 15 7.47 15.88 -0.65
CA ARG A 15 8.88 15.65 -0.32
C ARG A 15 9.00 14.70 0.85
N TYR A 16 9.67 13.58 0.63
CA TYR A 16 9.91 12.57 1.65
C TYR A 16 11.21 12.85 2.40
N PHE A 17 11.11 13.16 3.70
CA PHE A 17 12.26 13.08 4.61
C PHE A 17 12.36 11.65 5.12
N ASP A 18 13.13 10.89 4.45
CA ASP A 18 13.07 9.46 4.30
C ASP A 18 13.39 8.64 5.56
N MET A 19 12.52 7.68 5.87
CA MET A 19 12.79 6.61 6.82
C MET A 19 13.32 5.30 6.18
N MET A 20 13.29 5.19 4.86
CA MET A 20 13.86 4.04 4.16
C MET A 20 15.38 4.14 4.04
N ARG A 21 15.98 5.28 4.40
CA ARG A 21 17.43 5.42 4.45
C ARG A 21 18.00 4.69 5.67
N PRO A 22 19.22 4.16 5.55
CA PRO A 22 19.95 3.61 6.69
C PRO A 22 19.94 4.56 7.88
N PRO A 23 19.95 4.08 9.13
CA PRO A 23 19.87 4.93 10.32
C PRO A 23 20.87 6.10 10.35
N LYS A 24 22.06 5.91 9.78
CA LYS A 24 23.13 6.92 9.68
C LYS A 24 22.77 8.10 8.75
N ASP A 25 21.86 7.88 7.79
CA ASP A 25 21.46 8.87 6.78
C ASP A 25 20.08 9.49 7.09
N ARG A 26 19.50 9.14 8.25
CA ARG A 26 18.19 9.65 8.67
C ARG A 26 18.31 11.08 9.18
N VAL A 27 17.33 11.88 8.86
CA VAL A 27 17.20 13.24 9.36
C VAL A 27 17.09 13.21 10.89
N LYS A 28 18.02 13.86 11.57
CA LYS A 28 17.98 14.04 13.03
C LYS A 28 16.80 14.90 13.42
N ARG A 29 16.09 14.52 14.47
CA ARG A 29 14.95 15.25 15.03
C ARG A 29 14.94 15.17 16.54
N GLU A 30 14.39 16.20 17.12
CA GLU A 30 14.34 16.40 18.57
C GLU A 30 12.97 16.99 18.93
N TRP A 31 12.26 16.37 19.87
CA TRP A 31 11.08 16.95 20.46
C TRP A 31 11.51 18.01 21.48
N LEU A 32 11.11 19.25 21.28
CA LEU A 32 11.38 20.34 22.23
C LEU A 32 10.29 20.39 23.31
N ASP A 33 9.06 20.08 22.93
CA ASP A 33 7.90 19.98 23.80
C ASP A 33 6.82 19.09 23.15
N GLY A 34 5.63 19.00 23.73
CA GLY A 34 4.53 18.17 23.24
C GLY A 34 3.95 18.59 21.86
N ARG A 35 4.37 19.72 21.31
CA ARG A 35 3.86 20.27 20.05
C ARG A 35 4.95 20.72 19.07
N THR A 36 6.20 20.77 19.52
CA THR A 36 7.32 21.34 18.74
C THR A 36 8.37 20.30 18.46
N VAL A 37 8.66 20.07 17.19
CA VAL A 37 9.74 19.19 16.72
C VAL A 37 10.79 20.03 16.01
N ARG A 38 12.03 19.91 16.45
CA ARG A 38 13.19 20.41 15.72
C ARG A 38 13.69 19.35 14.76
N VAL A 39 13.77 19.69 13.48
CA VAL A 39 14.26 18.83 12.41
C VAL A 39 15.59 19.38 11.90
N PHE A 40 16.64 18.58 11.89
CA PHE A 40 17.97 18.94 11.37
C PHE A 40 18.07 18.45 9.93
N ALA A 41 17.55 19.21 9.01
CA ALA A 41 17.56 18.90 7.57
C ALA A 41 18.24 20.04 6.80
N PRO A 42 18.76 19.76 5.58
CA PRO A 42 19.16 20.83 4.69
C PRO A 42 18.00 21.82 4.49
N ALA A 43 18.28 23.11 4.58
CA ALA A 43 17.27 24.17 4.57
C ALA A 43 16.46 24.27 3.27
N ASN A 44 16.90 23.61 2.22
CA ASN A 44 16.33 23.66 0.87
C ASN A 44 15.05 22.83 0.67
N GLY A 45 14.36 22.47 1.72
CA GLY A 45 13.12 21.66 1.61
C GLY A 45 12.00 22.09 2.55
N LEU A 46 12.26 23.06 3.43
CA LEU A 46 11.30 23.52 4.43
C LEU A 46 11.13 25.02 4.31
N ALA A 47 9.91 25.50 4.15
CA ALA A 47 9.58 26.91 4.08
C ALA A 47 8.63 27.31 5.24
N PRO A 48 8.84 28.44 5.89
CA PRO A 48 7.88 28.96 6.87
C PRO A 48 6.50 29.15 6.25
N GLY A 49 5.45 28.74 6.95
CA GLY A 49 4.06 28.80 6.48
C GLY A 49 3.59 27.59 5.68
N SER A 50 4.49 26.72 5.24
CA SER A 50 4.13 25.46 4.55
C SER A 50 3.59 24.43 5.53
N LEU A 51 2.66 23.59 5.05
CA LEU A 51 2.12 22.48 5.81
C LEU A 51 2.98 21.24 5.59
N TYR A 52 3.36 20.59 6.67
CA TYR A 52 4.16 19.38 6.65
C TYR A 52 3.45 18.25 7.36
N ARG A 53 3.49 17.07 6.77
CA ARG A 53 3.00 15.85 7.39
C ARG A 53 4.15 15.09 8.06
N LEU A 54 4.00 14.80 9.35
CA LEU A 54 4.86 13.85 10.07
C LEU A 54 4.21 12.48 10.02
N GLN A 55 4.80 11.56 9.27
CA GLN A 55 4.30 10.20 9.16
C GLN A 55 4.95 9.31 10.22
N HIS A 56 4.15 8.84 11.19
CA HIS A 56 4.58 7.93 12.25
C HIS A 56 4.55 6.48 11.80
N TYR A 57 3.53 6.12 11.00
CA TYR A 57 3.31 4.77 10.48
C TYR A 57 3.21 4.81 8.97
N TYR A 58 3.58 3.73 8.30
CA TYR A 58 3.45 3.61 6.86
C TYR A 58 2.55 2.44 6.47
N TYR A 59 2.96 1.22 6.72
CA TYR A 59 2.18 0.02 6.42
C TYR A 59 1.89 -0.82 7.66
N HIS A 60 2.04 -0.27 8.86
CA HIS A 60 1.90 -1.03 10.11
C HIS A 60 0.44 -1.23 10.52
N MET A 61 -0.41 -0.31 10.12
CA MET A 61 -1.84 -0.32 10.46
C MET A 61 -2.64 0.15 9.26
N HIS A 62 -3.78 -0.46 9.04
CA HIS A 62 -4.74 -0.09 8.00
C HIS A 62 -6.06 0.30 8.63
N GLY A 63 -6.90 1.03 7.91
CA GLY A 63 -8.26 1.33 8.35
C GLY A 63 -9.10 0.05 8.40
N PHE A 64 -9.12 -0.65 7.29
CA PHE A 64 -9.80 -1.93 7.14
C PHE A 64 -8.85 -2.93 6.47
N THR A 65 -8.75 -4.11 7.03
CA THR A 65 -8.07 -5.25 6.42
C THR A 65 -9.10 -6.30 6.06
N MET A 66 -9.09 -6.72 4.81
CA MET A 66 -10.02 -7.71 4.27
C MET A 66 -9.21 -8.83 3.62
N ASP A 67 -9.38 -10.02 4.09
CA ASP A 67 -8.66 -11.19 3.58
C ASP A 67 -9.62 -12.35 3.32
N SER A 68 -9.55 -12.88 2.11
CA SER A 68 -10.26 -14.11 1.73
C SER A 68 -11.79 -14.09 1.90
N ASN A 69 -12.42 -12.93 1.71
CA ASN A 69 -13.89 -12.85 1.70
C ASN A 69 -14.45 -13.09 0.29
N GLU A 70 -15.66 -13.59 0.24
CA GLU A 70 -16.44 -13.79 -0.97
C GLU A 70 -17.70 -12.94 -0.93
N HIS A 71 -18.01 -12.26 -2.07
CA HIS A 71 -19.21 -11.46 -2.24
C HIS A 71 -19.39 -10.37 -1.16
N LEU A 72 -18.27 -9.72 -0.80
CA LEU A 72 -18.28 -8.65 0.21
C LEU A 72 -18.90 -7.37 -0.35
N ARG A 73 -19.84 -6.81 0.39
CA ARG A 73 -20.42 -5.48 0.12
C ARG A 73 -20.11 -4.55 1.29
N LEU A 74 -19.51 -3.43 0.97
CA LEU A 74 -19.27 -2.30 1.88
C LEU A 74 -20.13 -1.15 1.41
N GLU A 75 -20.93 -0.59 2.30
CA GLU A 75 -21.94 0.41 1.96
C GLU A 75 -22.04 1.50 2.99
N ASP A 76 -22.22 2.76 2.52
CA ASP A 76 -22.44 3.94 3.35
C ASP A 76 -21.37 4.17 4.42
N ILE A 77 -20.10 3.97 4.04
CA ILE A 77 -18.95 4.14 4.94
C ILE A 77 -18.26 5.46 4.61
N THR A 78 -17.95 6.24 5.64
CA THR A 78 -17.07 7.40 5.50
C THR A 78 -15.83 7.26 6.39
N VAL A 79 -14.67 7.23 5.75
CA VAL A 79 -13.37 7.20 6.41
C VAL A 79 -12.75 8.59 6.38
N ARG A 80 -12.41 9.13 7.55
CA ARG A 80 -11.85 10.48 7.69
C ARG A 80 -10.35 10.49 7.86
N SER A 81 -9.79 9.43 8.45
CA SER A 81 -8.36 9.33 8.69
C SER A 81 -7.92 7.90 8.96
N THR A 82 -6.82 7.48 8.35
CA THR A 82 -6.17 6.20 8.66
C THR A 82 -4.65 6.34 8.67
N PRO A 83 -3.93 5.59 9.51
CA PRO A 83 -2.46 5.65 9.59
C PRO A 83 -1.74 4.77 8.56
N GLY A 84 -2.44 4.20 7.59
CA GLY A 84 -1.92 3.36 6.51
C GLY A 84 -2.87 3.39 5.32
N HIS A 85 -3.06 2.25 4.64
CA HIS A 85 -4.12 2.11 3.63
C HIS A 85 -5.50 2.30 4.28
N ALA A 86 -6.42 2.94 3.59
CA ALA A 86 -7.78 3.01 4.12
C ALA A 86 -8.44 1.63 4.04
N PHE A 87 -8.35 0.97 2.90
CA PHE A 87 -8.77 -0.41 2.70
C PHE A 87 -7.62 -1.23 2.12
N CYS A 88 -7.23 -2.30 2.81
CA CYS A 88 -6.21 -3.25 2.38
C CYS A 88 -6.85 -4.61 2.15
N MET A 89 -6.83 -5.07 0.90
CA MET A 89 -7.43 -6.33 0.47
C MET A 89 -6.36 -7.32 0.06
N GLY A 90 -6.52 -8.57 0.45
CA GLY A 90 -5.57 -9.62 0.14
C GLY A 90 -6.17 -11.03 0.16
N GLY A 91 -5.29 -12.02 0.14
CA GLY A 91 -5.67 -13.43 0.16
C GLY A 91 -6.38 -13.89 -1.10
N THR A 92 -7.51 -14.54 -0.93
CA THR A 92 -8.37 -15.00 -2.03
C THR A 92 -9.66 -14.19 -2.14
N GLN A 93 -9.60 -12.90 -1.77
CA GLN A 93 -10.74 -11.99 -1.85
C GLN A 93 -11.33 -11.99 -3.26
N HIS A 94 -12.66 -12.08 -3.39
CA HIS A 94 -13.30 -11.95 -4.70
C HIS A 94 -14.72 -11.39 -4.63
N HIS A 95 -15.13 -10.72 -5.73
CA HIS A 95 -16.42 -10.08 -5.89
C HIS A 95 -16.72 -9.08 -4.77
N THR A 96 -15.99 -7.98 -4.76
CA THR A 96 -16.14 -6.91 -3.77
C THR A 96 -16.86 -5.70 -4.38
N LEU A 97 -17.87 -5.22 -3.68
CA LEU A 97 -18.61 -4.00 -4.02
C LEU A 97 -18.39 -2.95 -2.93
N PHE A 98 -17.91 -1.78 -3.33
CA PHE A 98 -17.93 -0.56 -2.54
C PHE A 98 -19.05 0.34 -3.06
N SER A 99 -20.07 0.59 -2.24
CA SER A 99 -21.21 1.43 -2.58
C SER A 99 -21.29 2.62 -1.64
N ARG A 100 -21.12 3.83 -2.16
CA ARG A 100 -21.07 5.07 -1.35
C ARG A 100 -20.06 5.02 -0.21
N VAL A 101 -18.88 4.48 -0.51
CA VAL A 101 -17.74 4.46 0.41
C VAL A 101 -16.86 5.65 0.12
N ASN A 102 -16.72 6.54 1.08
CA ASN A 102 -16.02 7.81 0.92
C ASN A 102 -14.79 7.87 1.83
N ILE A 103 -13.66 8.24 1.26
CA ILE A 103 -12.41 8.49 1.99
C ILE A 103 -12.07 9.95 1.78
N VAL A 104 -12.63 10.80 2.62
CA VAL A 104 -12.60 12.25 2.45
C VAL A 104 -12.38 12.96 3.78
N ALA A 105 -11.70 14.11 3.75
CA ALA A 105 -11.55 14.95 4.94
C ALA A 105 -12.89 15.52 5.41
N PRO A 106 -13.03 15.88 6.70
CA PRO A 106 -14.17 16.66 7.17
C PRO A 106 -14.26 18.00 6.41
N LYS A 107 -15.45 18.37 5.98
CA LYS A 107 -15.67 19.61 5.23
C LYS A 107 -15.50 20.87 6.07
N ASP A 108 -15.66 20.72 7.38
CA ASP A 108 -15.59 21.79 8.39
C ASP A 108 -14.20 21.95 9.00
N ASP A 109 -13.21 21.15 8.62
CA ASP A 109 -11.83 21.31 9.08
C ASP A 109 -10.85 21.48 7.89
N PRO A 110 -10.62 22.72 7.44
CA PRO A 110 -9.72 23.01 6.33
C PRO A 110 -8.24 22.70 6.62
N ARG A 111 -7.89 22.44 7.88
CA ARG A 111 -6.53 22.03 8.27
C ARG A 111 -6.25 20.57 7.99
N ARG A 112 -7.25 19.78 7.69
CA ARG A 112 -7.10 18.37 7.34
C ARG A 112 -6.63 18.24 5.89
N VAL A 113 -5.35 18.00 5.74
CA VAL A 113 -4.68 17.89 4.43
C VAL A 113 -4.39 16.44 4.02
N ILE A 114 -4.86 15.47 4.81
CA ILE A 114 -4.62 14.05 4.55
C ILE A 114 -5.73 13.18 5.15
N THR A 115 -6.13 12.16 4.41
CA THR A 115 -7.10 11.13 4.83
C THR A 115 -6.45 9.79 5.13
N CYS A 116 -5.45 9.39 4.36
CA CYS A 116 -4.69 8.17 4.61
C CYS A 116 -3.21 8.38 4.28
N THR A 117 -2.35 7.64 4.96
CA THR A 117 -0.88 7.79 4.82
C THR A 117 -0.27 6.84 3.79
N ALA A 118 -1.08 5.96 3.21
CA ALA A 118 -0.77 5.08 2.10
C ALA A 118 -1.97 5.10 1.13
N ASP A 119 -2.17 4.05 0.33
CA ASP A 119 -3.25 4.02 -0.67
C ASP A 119 -4.64 4.12 -0.04
N HIS A 120 -5.60 4.71 -0.76
CA HIS A 120 -6.99 4.61 -0.34
C HIS A 120 -7.48 3.17 -0.47
N LEU A 121 -7.24 2.54 -1.62
CA LEU A 121 -7.56 1.13 -1.88
C LEU A 121 -6.29 0.38 -2.30
N HIS A 122 -5.83 -0.54 -1.47
CA HIS A 122 -4.76 -1.47 -1.80
C HIS A 122 -5.33 -2.85 -2.03
N ILE A 123 -5.28 -3.33 -3.27
CA ILE A 123 -5.95 -4.55 -3.70
C ILE A 123 -4.91 -5.52 -4.25
N ALA A 124 -4.54 -6.49 -3.45
CA ALA A 124 -3.57 -7.50 -3.83
C ALA A 124 -4.23 -8.87 -4.00
N SER A 125 -3.88 -9.57 -5.07
CA SER A 125 -4.27 -10.97 -5.31
C SER A 125 -5.78 -11.24 -5.27
N SER A 126 -6.61 -10.24 -5.57
CA SER A 126 -8.07 -10.37 -5.60
C SER A 126 -8.56 -10.96 -6.93
N ARG A 127 -9.74 -11.54 -6.92
CA ARG A 127 -10.37 -12.20 -8.08
C ARG A 127 -11.77 -11.66 -8.33
N GLY A 128 -12.29 -11.97 -9.53
CA GLY A 128 -13.60 -11.53 -9.95
C GLY A 128 -13.63 -10.03 -10.21
N PHE A 129 -14.66 -9.34 -9.75
CA PHE A 129 -14.76 -7.91 -9.88
C PHE A 129 -14.46 -7.18 -8.56
N VAL A 130 -13.91 -5.99 -8.68
CA VAL A 130 -13.97 -4.94 -7.67
C VAL A 130 -14.78 -3.81 -8.28
N LYS A 131 -15.93 -3.50 -7.69
CA LYS A 131 -16.88 -2.50 -8.21
C LYS A 131 -16.96 -1.33 -7.23
N LEU A 132 -16.90 -0.12 -7.76
CA LEU A 132 -17.03 1.12 -7.02
C LEU A 132 -18.25 1.87 -7.54
N GLU A 133 -19.19 2.20 -6.67
CA GLU A 133 -20.41 2.92 -7.01
C GLU A 133 -20.60 4.11 -6.07
N GLY A 134 -20.62 5.32 -6.62
CA GLY A 134 -20.86 6.54 -5.85
C GLY A 134 -19.82 6.79 -4.74
N CYS A 135 -18.57 6.39 -4.96
CA CYS A 135 -17.47 6.56 -4.01
C CYS A 135 -16.72 7.88 -4.25
N GLU A 136 -16.20 8.48 -3.19
CA GLU A 136 -15.36 9.68 -3.26
C GLU A 136 -14.06 9.45 -2.49
N PHE A 137 -12.92 9.78 -3.14
CA PHE A 137 -11.58 9.64 -2.56
C PHE A 137 -10.82 10.95 -2.71
N SER A 138 -10.21 11.42 -1.62
CA SER A 138 -9.45 12.66 -1.65
C SER A 138 -8.34 12.69 -0.60
N LEU A 139 -7.32 13.50 -0.85
CA LEU A 139 -6.25 13.81 0.11
C LEU A 139 -5.52 12.57 0.64
N GLY A 140 -5.36 11.54 -0.16
CA GLY A 140 -4.46 10.42 0.15
C GLY A 140 -3.01 10.84 -0.04
N ALA A 141 -2.13 10.13 0.61
CA ALA A 141 -0.69 10.39 0.51
C ALA A 141 0.03 9.47 -0.46
N ASP A 142 -0.68 8.54 -1.04
CA ASP A 142 -0.22 7.58 -2.02
C ASP A 142 -1.34 7.33 -3.05
N ASP A 143 -1.41 6.18 -3.70
CA ASP A 143 -2.36 5.90 -4.77
C ASP A 143 -3.83 5.96 -4.32
N ILE A 144 -4.71 6.41 -5.21
CA ILE A 144 -6.15 6.27 -5.00
C ILE A 144 -6.52 4.78 -5.04
N MET A 145 -5.94 4.05 -5.98
CA MET A 145 -6.12 2.60 -6.10
C MET A 145 -4.84 1.98 -6.60
N ASN A 146 -4.31 1.05 -5.82
CA ASN A 146 -3.22 0.17 -6.22
C ASN A 146 -3.77 -1.26 -6.34
N MET A 147 -3.86 -1.76 -7.56
CA MET A 147 -4.35 -3.12 -7.82
C MET A 147 -3.24 -3.92 -8.50
N HIS A 148 -2.82 -4.98 -7.85
CA HIS A 148 -1.73 -5.81 -8.38
C HIS A 148 -1.83 -7.27 -7.95
N ASP A 149 -1.19 -8.12 -8.74
CA ASP A 149 -0.85 -9.48 -8.36
C ASP A 149 0.57 -9.53 -7.78
N ASN A 150 0.85 -10.60 -7.05
CA ASN A 150 2.20 -10.88 -6.60
C ASN A 150 2.96 -11.61 -7.71
N THR A 151 3.86 -10.90 -8.37
CA THR A 151 4.84 -11.50 -9.28
C THR A 151 6.16 -11.69 -8.58
N GLY A 152 6.92 -12.71 -8.95
CA GLY A 152 8.22 -12.96 -8.38
C GLY A 152 9.18 -13.69 -9.30
N PRO A 153 10.50 -13.46 -9.10
CA PRO A 153 11.51 -14.14 -9.89
C PRO A 153 11.41 -15.65 -9.73
N ALA A 154 11.40 -16.36 -10.85
CA ALA A 154 11.43 -17.81 -10.86
C ALA A 154 12.43 -18.33 -11.91
N ARG A 155 12.95 -19.51 -11.67
CA ARG A 155 13.82 -20.21 -12.61
C ARG A 155 13.34 -21.63 -12.84
N TYR A 156 13.40 -22.09 -14.06
CA TYR A 156 13.16 -23.50 -14.37
C TYR A 156 14.25 -24.38 -13.77
N ARG A 157 13.85 -25.41 -13.06
CA ARG A 157 14.70 -26.55 -12.66
C ARG A 157 14.52 -27.72 -13.59
N SER A 158 13.31 -27.87 -14.12
CA SER A 158 12.98 -28.83 -15.19
C SER A 158 11.73 -28.35 -15.91
N ARG A 159 11.27 -29.05 -16.92
CA ARG A 159 10.03 -28.74 -17.65
C ARG A 159 8.78 -28.60 -16.76
N LYS A 160 8.79 -29.20 -15.56
CA LYS A 160 7.64 -29.22 -14.64
C LYS A 160 7.92 -28.59 -13.27
N VAL A 161 9.12 -28.07 -13.05
CA VAL A 161 9.53 -27.55 -11.75
C VAL A 161 10.08 -26.13 -11.89
N LEU A 162 9.43 -25.21 -11.24
CA LEU A 162 9.89 -23.83 -11.06
C LEU A 162 10.43 -23.65 -9.64
N ARG A 163 11.57 -23.01 -9.50
CA ARG A 163 12.07 -22.50 -8.23
C ARG A 163 11.78 -21.02 -8.17
N ALA A 164 10.88 -20.60 -7.28
CA ALA A 164 10.61 -19.20 -7.01
C ALA A 164 11.50 -18.70 -5.87
N VAL A 165 11.90 -17.43 -5.95
CA VAL A 165 12.67 -16.73 -4.91
C VAL A 165 11.71 -15.84 -4.13
N ASN A 166 11.91 -15.71 -2.82
CA ASN A 166 11.02 -14.96 -1.91
C ASN A 166 9.61 -15.55 -1.77
N ALA A 167 9.53 -16.85 -1.68
CA ALA A 167 8.29 -17.62 -1.53
C ALA A 167 7.34 -17.28 -0.36
N PRO A 168 7.67 -16.52 0.71
CA PRO A 168 6.67 -16.14 1.72
C PRO A 168 5.45 -15.44 1.12
N HIS A 169 5.63 -14.66 0.06
CA HIS A 169 4.52 -14.03 -0.66
C HIS A 169 3.75 -15.02 -1.55
N TYR A 170 4.36 -16.14 -1.92
CA TYR A 170 3.77 -17.18 -2.77
C TYR A 170 3.32 -18.41 -2.00
N GLY A 171 3.59 -18.49 -0.70
CA GLY A 171 3.22 -19.62 0.16
C GLY A 171 1.72 -19.91 0.25
N LYS A 172 0.91 -19.10 -0.41
CA LYS A 172 -0.53 -19.25 -0.54
C LYS A 172 -0.99 -19.69 -1.95
N LEU A 173 -0.07 -20.16 -2.82
CA LEU A 173 -0.47 -20.72 -4.10
C LEU A 173 -1.10 -22.09 -3.86
N PRO A 174 -2.44 -22.22 -3.95
CA PRO A 174 -3.07 -23.51 -3.71
C PRO A 174 -2.79 -24.46 -4.87
N LYS A 175 -2.82 -25.76 -4.59
CA LYS A 175 -2.89 -26.78 -5.62
C LYS A 175 -4.06 -26.48 -6.56
N GLY A 176 -3.82 -26.52 -7.86
CA GLY A 176 -4.80 -26.17 -8.89
C GLY A 176 -4.76 -24.68 -9.33
N ALA A 177 -4.00 -23.81 -8.66
CA ALA A 177 -3.84 -22.44 -9.12
C ALA A 177 -3.19 -22.39 -10.50
N ARG A 178 -3.67 -21.50 -11.36
CA ARG A 178 -3.02 -21.20 -12.65
C ARG A 178 -1.88 -20.21 -12.43
N ILE A 179 -0.76 -20.49 -13.07
CA ILE A 179 0.39 -19.60 -13.11
C ILE A 179 0.74 -19.28 -14.55
N GLU A 180 1.12 -18.07 -14.80
CA GLU A 180 1.74 -17.63 -16.05
C GLU A 180 3.22 -17.32 -15.80
N VAL A 181 4.08 -17.74 -16.72
CA VAL A 181 5.49 -17.39 -16.69
C VAL A 181 5.73 -16.30 -17.74
N ARG A 182 6.32 -15.21 -17.30
CA ARG A 182 6.69 -14.08 -18.16
C ARG A 182 8.20 -13.91 -18.21
N ASN A 183 8.68 -13.30 -19.27
CA ASN A 183 10.08 -12.87 -19.40
C ASN A 183 10.38 -11.74 -18.39
N GLY A 184 11.66 -11.40 -18.20
CA GLY A 184 12.08 -10.34 -17.30
C GLY A 184 11.58 -8.94 -17.67
N ASP A 185 11.18 -8.73 -18.92
CA ASP A 185 10.54 -7.52 -19.45
C ASP A 185 8.99 -7.58 -19.40
N TYR A 186 8.45 -8.57 -18.71
CA TYR A 186 7.01 -8.87 -18.60
C TYR A 186 6.33 -9.34 -19.90
N SER A 187 7.06 -9.53 -20.99
CA SER A 187 6.48 -10.13 -22.20
C SER A 187 6.06 -11.58 -21.95
N PRO A 188 4.96 -12.05 -22.57
CA PRO A 188 4.49 -13.42 -22.40
C PRO A 188 5.51 -14.44 -22.91
N THR A 189 5.76 -15.50 -22.14
CA THR A 189 6.49 -16.68 -22.65
C THR A 189 5.58 -17.67 -23.39
N GLY A 190 4.26 -17.48 -23.30
CA GLY A 190 3.26 -18.45 -23.76
C GLY A 190 3.04 -19.62 -22.79
N PHE A 191 3.82 -19.72 -21.72
CA PHE A 191 3.65 -20.78 -20.75
C PHE A 191 2.58 -20.42 -19.71
N ILE A 192 1.55 -21.25 -19.66
CA ILE A 192 0.54 -21.23 -18.59
C ILE A 192 0.50 -22.65 -18.00
N GLY A 193 0.67 -22.73 -16.69
CA GLY A 193 0.69 -24.00 -15.97
C GLY A 193 -0.32 -24.04 -14.83
N THR A 194 -0.57 -25.25 -14.32
CA THR A 194 -1.37 -25.49 -13.12
C THR A 194 -0.45 -26.00 -12.02
N VAL A 195 -0.55 -25.41 -10.84
CA VAL A 195 0.24 -25.80 -9.67
C VAL A 195 -0.21 -27.18 -9.20
N ALA A 196 0.68 -28.15 -9.27
CA ALA A 196 0.44 -29.49 -8.75
C ALA A 196 0.77 -29.59 -7.24
N ASP A 197 1.85 -28.95 -6.82
CA ASP A 197 2.33 -28.93 -5.43
C ASP A 197 3.31 -27.77 -5.22
N VAL A 198 3.43 -27.28 -3.98
CA VAL A 198 4.41 -26.25 -3.57
C VAL A 198 5.19 -26.79 -2.36
N LYS A 199 6.50 -26.85 -2.48
CA LYS A 199 7.38 -27.28 -1.39
C LYS A 199 8.38 -26.19 -1.03
N PRO A 200 8.53 -25.87 0.25
CA PRO A 200 9.63 -25.03 0.70
C PRO A 200 10.98 -25.69 0.36
N ILE A 201 11.93 -24.90 -0.06
CA ILE A 201 13.31 -25.34 -0.29
C ILE A 201 14.14 -24.61 0.75
N PRO A 202 14.99 -25.31 1.53
CA PRO A 202 15.90 -24.68 2.47
C PRO A 202 16.88 -23.72 1.81
#